data_9c2df7e59598f24bb93581b39d826a96
#
_entry.id   9c2df7e59598f24bb93581b39d826a96
#
_cell.length_a   1.000
_cell.length_b   1.000
_cell.length_c   1.000
_cell.angle_alpha   90.00
_cell.angle_beta   90.00
_cell.angle_gamma   90.00
#
_symmetry.space_group_name_H-M   'P 1'
#
loop_
_entity.id
_entity.type
_entity.pdbx_description
1 polymer ?
#
loop_
_entity_poly.entity_id
_entity_poly.type
_entity_poly.pdbx_seq_one_letter_code
_entity_poly.pdbx_strand_id
1 'polypeptide(L)'
;MIPFFKGDVKESPRKDFLYWSDDGDLFALRYDRWKVTFYEQNHEGLDIWMRDYEKLRVPKIFDLRADPFERGDSSFLYNDWMVRRVFFAYGAQAVVGQWLQTFKDFPMRQRPASFNLDEVMRKLSPSTD
;
A
#
# COMPACT_ATOMS: atom_id res chain seq x y z
N MET A 1 -21.76 4.42 2.02
CA MET A 1 -21.78 3.08 1.38
C MET A 1 -23.17 2.45 1.24
N ILE A 2 -24.03 2.54 2.24
CA ILE A 2 -25.39 1.94 2.19
C ILE A 2 -26.22 2.48 1.00
N PRO A 3 -26.27 3.80 0.69
CA PRO A 3 -26.99 4.28 -0.50
C PRO A 3 -26.46 3.70 -1.81
N PHE A 4 -25.14 3.49 -1.91
CA PHE A 4 -24.51 2.87 -3.08
C PHE A 4 -24.96 1.41 -3.26
N PHE A 5 -24.98 0.61 -2.19
CA PHE A 5 -25.45 -0.78 -2.22
C PHE A 5 -26.94 -0.92 -2.53
N LYS A 6 -27.73 0.08 -2.18
CA LYS A 6 -29.18 0.12 -2.51
C LYS A 6 -29.47 0.61 -3.93
N GLY A 7 -28.45 1.08 -4.65
CA GLY A 7 -28.59 1.63 -5.99
C GLY A 7 -29.09 3.06 -6.06
N ASP A 8 -29.17 3.76 -4.91
CA ASP A 8 -29.61 5.15 -4.84
C ASP A 8 -28.55 6.12 -5.42
N VAL A 9 -27.29 5.69 -5.42
CA VAL A 9 -26.14 6.43 -5.95
C VAL A 9 -25.37 5.55 -6.93
N LYS A 10 -25.09 6.06 -8.13
CA LYS A 10 -24.39 5.32 -9.19
C LYS A 10 -22.88 5.18 -8.94
N GLU A 11 -22.29 6.12 -8.21
CA GLU A 11 -20.87 6.13 -7.93
C GLU A 11 -20.58 5.80 -6.46
N SER A 12 -19.52 5.05 -6.23
CA SER A 12 -19.06 4.79 -4.87
C SER A 12 -18.59 6.10 -4.21
N PRO A 13 -18.96 6.37 -2.95
CA PRO A 13 -18.48 7.53 -2.22
C PRO A 13 -16.98 7.45 -1.94
N ARG A 14 -16.39 6.24 -1.97
CA ARG A 14 -14.96 6.02 -1.74
C ARG A 14 -14.25 5.92 -3.09
N LYS A 15 -13.31 6.83 -3.34
CA LYS A 15 -12.49 6.88 -4.56
C LYS A 15 -11.06 6.37 -4.34
N ASP A 16 -10.64 6.28 -3.10
CA ASP A 16 -9.29 5.89 -2.72
C ASP A 16 -9.28 4.71 -1.76
N PHE A 17 -8.19 3.96 -1.77
CA PHE A 17 -7.96 2.83 -0.87
C PHE A 17 -6.47 2.63 -0.63
N LEU A 18 -6.10 2.44 0.63
CA LEU A 18 -4.74 2.12 1.05
C LEU A 18 -4.59 0.62 1.29
N TYR A 19 -3.54 0.04 0.73
CA TYR A 19 -3.14 -1.34 0.98
C TYR A 19 -2.03 -1.35 2.03
N TRP A 20 -2.23 -2.11 3.09
CA TRP A 20 -1.27 -2.27 4.18
C TRP A 20 -0.75 -3.69 4.22
N SER A 21 0.53 -3.87 4.56
CA SER A 21 1.09 -5.17 4.85
C SER A 21 0.72 -5.62 6.27
N ASP A 22 0.93 -6.90 6.56
CA ASP A 22 0.76 -7.45 7.90
C ASP A 22 1.71 -6.80 8.92
N ASP A 23 2.82 -6.27 8.45
CA ASP A 23 3.81 -5.56 9.26
C ASP A 23 3.47 -4.09 9.53
N GLY A 24 2.38 -3.61 8.94
CA GLY A 24 1.94 -2.22 9.10
C GLY A 24 2.59 -1.24 8.13
N ASP A 25 3.28 -1.73 7.09
CA ASP A 25 3.84 -0.89 6.05
C ASP A 25 2.78 -0.51 5.02
N LEU A 26 2.83 0.73 4.54
CA LEU A 26 1.98 1.17 3.45
C LEU A 26 2.48 0.58 2.13
N PHE A 27 1.74 -0.40 1.63
CA PHE A 27 2.13 -1.17 0.45
C PHE A 27 1.79 -0.46 -0.86
N ALA A 28 0.58 0.03 -0.98
CA ALA A 28 0.09 0.69 -2.18
C ALA A 28 -1.08 1.64 -1.89
N LEU A 29 -1.32 2.54 -2.84
CA LEU A 29 -2.50 3.39 -2.88
C LEU A 29 -3.26 3.15 -4.18
N ARG A 30 -4.56 2.95 -4.08
CA ARG A 30 -5.47 3.00 -5.23
C ARG A 30 -6.27 4.31 -5.19
N TYR A 31 -6.31 4.98 -6.32
CA TYR A 31 -7.17 6.13 -6.53
C TYR A 31 -7.89 5.98 -7.88
N ASP A 32 -9.21 5.81 -7.84
CA ASP A 32 -10.04 5.49 -8.98
C ASP A 32 -9.50 4.25 -9.73
N ARG A 33 -9.06 4.40 -10.97
CA ARG A 33 -8.48 3.32 -11.77
C ARG A 33 -6.96 3.16 -11.63
N TRP A 34 -6.32 4.10 -10.96
CA TRP A 34 -4.86 4.15 -10.80
C TRP A 34 -4.42 3.47 -9.51
N LYS A 35 -3.32 2.75 -9.58
CA LYS A 35 -2.65 2.19 -8.41
C LYS A 35 -1.19 2.60 -8.39
N VAL A 36 -0.74 3.11 -7.25
CA VAL A 36 0.65 3.46 -6.99
C VAL A 36 1.19 2.49 -5.97
N THR A 37 2.24 1.75 -6.32
CA THR A 37 2.82 0.70 -5.49
C THR A 37 4.16 1.16 -4.93
N PHE A 38 4.34 1.03 -3.62
CA PHE A 38 5.55 1.45 -2.89
C PHE A 38 6.45 0.27 -2.53
N TYR A 39 5.89 -0.93 -2.40
CA TYR A 39 6.59 -2.17 -2.07
C TYR A 39 6.19 -3.27 -3.04
N GLU A 40 7.09 -4.22 -3.25
CA GLU A 40 6.85 -5.41 -4.06
C GLU A 40 7.20 -6.69 -3.30
N GLN A 41 6.51 -7.77 -3.62
CA GLN A 41 6.86 -9.12 -3.21
C GLN A 41 7.52 -9.84 -4.38
N ASN A 42 8.85 -10.01 -4.30
CA ASN A 42 9.65 -10.65 -5.34
C ASN A 42 10.05 -12.10 -5.00
N HIS A 43 9.49 -12.64 -3.92
CA HIS A 43 9.79 -13.98 -3.46
C HIS A 43 8.66 -14.95 -3.78
N GLU A 44 8.99 -16.22 -3.91
CA GLU A 44 8.05 -17.31 -4.22
C GLU A 44 8.09 -18.40 -3.15
N GLY A 45 7.02 -19.16 -3.06
CA GLY A 45 6.92 -20.28 -2.12
C GLY A 45 6.99 -19.83 -0.66
N LEU A 46 7.77 -20.53 0.16
CA LEU A 46 7.93 -20.24 1.58
C LEU A 46 8.68 -18.92 1.84
N ASP A 47 9.50 -18.46 0.89
CA ASP A 47 10.22 -17.20 1.02
C ASP A 47 9.29 -15.99 1.12
N ILE A 48 8.05 -16.09 0.65
CA ILE A 48 7.03 -15.05 0.85
C ILE A 48 6.82 -14.74 2.33
N TRP A 49 6.91 -15.76 3.18
CA TRP A 49 6.72 -15.63 4.63
C TRP A 49 8.00 -15.33 5.40
N MET A 50 9.14 -15.67 4.81
CA MET A 50 10.43 -15.63 5.51
C MET A 50 11.25 -14.38 5.20
N ARG A 51 10.92 -13.67 4.13
CA ARG A 51 11.67 -12.52 3.66
C ARG A 51 10.80 -11.26 3.62
N ASP A 52 11.46 -10.14 3.81
CA ASP A 52 10.81 -8.83 3.77
C ASP A 52 10.35 -8.47 2.36
N TYR A 53 9.36 -7.59 2.30
CA TYR A 53 8.96 -6.94 1.06
C TYR A 53 10.06 -5.99 0.59
N GLU A 54 10.23 -5.90 -0.72
CA GLU A 54 11.18 -4.98 -1.32
C GLU A 54 10.56 -3.58 -1.43
N LYS A 55 11.21 -2.60 -0.78
CA LYS A 55 10.81 -1.21 -0.90
C LYS A 55 11.27 -0.63 -2.22
N LEU A 56 10.33 -0.12 -3.02
CA LEU A 56 10.64 0.54 -4.27
C LEU A 56 11.22 1.93 -4.03
N ARG A 57 12.35 2.21 -4.66
CA ARG A 57 12.95 3.54 -4.62
C ARG A 57 12.10 4.58 -5.37
N VAL A 58 11.50 4.16 -6.47
CA VAL A 58 10.54 4.92 -7.24
C VAL A 58 9.25 4.12 -7.29
N PRO A 59 8.11 4.68 -6.85
CA PRO A 59 6.83 3.98 -6.88
C PRO A 59 6.45 3.58 -8.30
N LYS A 60 5.88 2.38 -8.45
CA LYS A 60 5.30 1.94 -9.72
C LYS A 60 3.85 2.40 -9.83
N ILE A 61 3.45 2.73 -11.05
CA ILE A 61 2.11 3.20 -11.38
C ILE A 61 1.46 2.21 -12.33
N PHE A 62 0.22 1.82 -12.03
CA PHE A 62 -0.58 0.93 -12.86
C PHE A 62 -1.94 1.55 -13.16
N ASP A 63 -2.41 1.37 -14.40
CA ASP A 63 -3.79 1.65 -14.78
C ASP A 63 -4.59 0.34 -14.71
N LEU A 64 -5.37 0.17 -13.67
CA LEU A 64 -6.09 -1.09 -13.42
C LEU A 64 -7.18 -1.40 -14.44
N ARG A 65 -7.62 -0.43 -15.23
CA ARG A 65 -8.56 -0.69 -16.33
C ARG A 65 -7.86 -1.24 -17.56
N ALA A 66 -6.68 -0.71 -17.87
CA ALA A 66 -5.88 -1.16 -19.01
C ALA A 66 -5.06 -2.40 -18.67
N ASP A 67 -4.62 -2.53 -17.41
CA ASP A 67 -3.76 -3.61 -16.92
C ASP A 67 -4.27 -4.14 -15.56
N PRO A 68 -5.39 -4.88 -15.54
CA PRO A 68 -5.99 -5.35 -14.29
C PRO A 68 -5.12 -6.36 -13.52
N PHE A 69 -4.17 -7.01 -14.18
CA PHE A 69 -3.26 -7.97 -13.56
C PHE A 69 -1.89 -7.40 -13.20
N GLU A 70 -1.70 -6.09 -13.39
CA GLU A 70 -0.47 -5.37 -13.02
C GLU A 70 0.79 -5.98 -13.65
N ARG A 71 0.69 -6.37 -14.93
CA ARG A 71 1.79 -6.96 -15.70
C ARG A 71 2.55 -5.97 -16.58
N GLY A 72 2.09 -4.74 -16.64
CA GLY A 72 2.66 -3.71 -17.49
C GLY A 72 4.14 -3.44 -17.23
N ASP A 73 4.58 -3.61 -15.97
CA ASP A 73 5.96 -3.40 -15.55
C ASP A 73 6.96 -4.41 -16.16
N SER A 74 6.48 -5.54 -16.67
CA SER A 74 7.29 -6.49 -17.40
C SER A 74 7.56 -6.06 -18.87
N SER A 75 6.87 -5.04 -19.36
CA SER A 75 7.07 -4.49 -20.70
C SER A 75 8.26 -3.53 -20.73
N PHE A 76 9.09 -3.62 -21.78
CA PHE A 76 10.20 -2.71 -21.94
C PHE A 76 9.78 -1.25 -22.19
N LEU A 77 8.54 -1.00 -22.62
CA LEU A 77 7.96 0.34 -22.78
C LEU A 77 7.40 0.94 -21.49
N TYR A 78 7.35 0.16 -20.42
CA TYR A 78 6.75 0.59 -19.15
C TYR A 78 7.44 1.82 -18.56
N ASN A 79 8.77 1.87 -18.57
CA ASN A 79 9.52 2.98 -18.00
C ASN A 79 9.19 4.31 -18.68
N ASP A 80 9.10 4.32 -20.01
CA ASP A 80 8.71 5.52 -20.76
C ASP A 80 7.27 5.95 -20.44
N TRP A 81 6.36 4.99 -20.39
CA TRP A 81 4.96 5.21 -20.01
C TRP A 81 4.84 5.79 -18.59
N MET A 82 5.60 5.22 -17.63
CA MET A 82 5.59 5.64 -16.22
C MET A 82 6.17 7.04 -16.02
N VAL A 83 7.28 7.35 -16.68
CA VAL A 83 7.94 8.66 -16.58
C VAL A 83 7.00 9.78 -17.03
N ARG A 84 6.19 9.56 -18.05
CA ARG A 84 5.18 10.53 -18.50
C ARG A 84 4.06 10.76 -17.48
N ARG A 85 3.91 9.88 -16.49
CA ARG A 85 2.87 9.91 -15.47
C ARG A 85 3.41 10.05 -14.05
N VAL A 86 4.67 10.45 -13.93
CA VAL A 86 5.33 10.60 -12.62
C VAL A 86 4.61 11.58 -11.68
N PHE A 87 3.86 12.51 -12.21
CA PHE A 87 3.07 13.47 -11.43
C PHE A 87 2.01 12.77 -10.55
N PHE A 88 1.56 11.57 -10.90
CA PHE A 88 0.67 10.79 -10.04
C PHE A 88 1.33 10.39 -8.71
N ALA A 89 2.65 10.20 -8.70
CA ALA A 89 3.37 9.90 -7.47
C ALA A 89 3.29 11.06 -6.46
N TYR A 90 3.35 12.29 -6.94
CA TYR A 90 3.18 13.48 -6.09
C TYR A 90 1.75 13.61 -5.58
N GLY A 91 0.76 13.38 -6.44
CA GLY A 91 -0.65 13.34 -6.04
C GLY A 91 -0.93 12.24 -5.01
N ALA A 92 -0.32 11.08 -5.18
CA ALA A 92 -0.42 9.97 -4.23
C ALA A 92 0.11 10.35 -2.85
N GLN A 93 1.22 11.08 -2.77
CA GLN A 93 1.76 11.57 -1.49
C GLN A 93 0.76 12.46 -0.75
N ALA A 94 0.05 13.33 -1.46
CA ALA A 94 -0.96 14.19 -0.85
C ALA A 94 -2.13 13.37 -0.29
N VAL A 95 -2.61 12.37 -1.02
CA VAL A 95 -3.70 11.49 -0.57
C VAL A 95 -3.26 10.66 0.64
N VAL A 96 -2.06 10.10 0.62
CA VAL A 96 -1.48 9.37 1.76
C VAL A 96 -1.38 10.28 2.97
N GLY A 97 -0.91 11.52 2.79
CA GLY A 97 -0.82 12.49 3.87
C GLY A 97 -2.17 12.77 4.53
N GLN A 98 -3.23 12.89 3.76
CA GLN A 98 -4.60 13.04 4.30
C GLN A 98 -5.04 11.81 5.11
N TRP A 99 -4.76 10.61 4.61
CA TRP A 99 -5.05 9.37 5.32
C TRP A 99 -4.28 9.26 6.64
N LEU A 100 -3.00 9.61 6.64
CA LEU A 100 -2.16 9.56 7.84
C LEU A 100 -2.64 10.54 8.92
N GLN A 101 -3.25 11.64 8.53
CA GLN A 101 -3.85 12.57 9.49
C GLN A 101 -5.01 11.94 10.26
N THR A 102 -5.71 10.98 9.68
CA THR A 102 -6.81 10.27 10.38
C THR A 102 -6.30 9.46 11.57
N PHE A 103 -5.03 9.07 11.60
CA PHE A 103 -4.45 8.34 12.75
C PHE A 103 -4.26 9.22 13.99
N LYS A 104 -4.38 10.52 13.88
CA LYS A 104 -4.45 11.41 15.05
C LYS A 104 -5.74 11.18 15.85
N ASP A 105 -6.85 11.01 15.12
CA ASP A 105 -8.17 10.78 15.74
C ASP A 105 -8.42 9.28 15.99
N PHE A 106 -7.87 8.43 15.14
CA PHE A 106 -8.00 6.97 15.18
C PHE A 106 -6.64 6.30 15.24
N PRO A 107 -5.94 6.32 16.40
CA PRO A 107 -4.60 5.73 16.51
C PRO A 107 -4.63 4.21 16.30
N MET A 108 -3.53 3.66 15.80
CA MET A 108 -3.39 2.23 15.59
C MET A 108 -3.53 1.45 16.90
N ARG A 109 -4.42 0.46 16.91
CA ARG A 109 -4.71 -0.39 18.08
C ARG A 109 -4.01 -1.74 18.03
N GLN A 110 -3.57 -2.15 16.86
CA GLN A 110 -2.88 -3.42 16.64
C GLN A 110 -1.42 -3.18 16.31
N ARG A 111 -0.58 -4.07 16.79
CA ARG A 111 0.82 -4.13 16.41
C ARG A 111 0.99 -5.05 15.21
N PRO A 112 2.06 -4.89 14.42
CA PRO A 112 2.37 -5.84 13.36
C PRO A 112 2.39 -7.27 13.86
N ALA A 113 1.85 -8.19 13.06
CA ALA A 113 1.79 -9.61 13.40
C ALA A 113 3.13 -10.33 13.15
N SER A 114 4.04 -9.71 12.43
CA SER A 114 5.34 -10.30 12.11
C SER A 114 6.22 -10.51 13.34
N PHE A 115 6.99 -11.59 13.29
CA PHE A 115 8.03 -11.84 14.26
C PHE A 115 9.10 -10.76 14.17
N ASN A 116 9.31 -10.07 15.28
CA ASN A 116 10.30 -9.00 15.39
C ASN A 116 11.24 -9.32 16.56
N LEU A 117 12.53 -9.40 16.25
CA LEU A 117 13.55 -9.69 17.25
C LEU A 117 13.60 -8.64 18.35
N ASP A 118 13.41 -7.37 18.02
CA ASP A 118 13.38 -6.26 18.97
C ASP A 118 12.23 -6.42 19.99
N GLU A 119 11.08 -6.93 19.53
CA GLU A 119 9.95 -7.19 20.41
C GLU A 119 10.24 -8.37 21.34
N VAL A 120 10.89 -9.42 20.86
CA VAL A 120 11.33 -10.55 21.68
C VAL A 120 12.35 -10.08 22.71
N MET A 121 13.34 -9.29 22.30
CA MET A 121 14.34 -8.73 23.22
C MET A 121 13.71 -7.84 24.29
N ARG A 122 12.72 -7.04 23.94
CA ARG A 122 12.00 -6.19 24.87
C ARG A 122 11.20 -6.99 25.89
N LYS A 123 10.59 -8.12 25.48
CA LYS A 123 9.85 -9.02 26.39
C LYS A 123 10.77 -9.77 27.34
N LEU A 124 11.99 -10.07 26.89
CA LEU A 124 13.01 -10.77 27.71
C LEU A 124 13.79 -9.84 28.62
N SER A 125 13.82 -8.55 28.31
CA SER A 125 14.48 -7.57 29.18
C SER A 125 13.67 -7.35 30.45
N PRO A 126 14.28 -7.41 31.64
CA PRO A 126 13.58 -7.06 32.87
C PRO A 126 13.11 -5.61 32.78
N SER A 127 11.83 -5.38 33.13
CA SER A 127 11.33 -4.02 33.20
C SER A 127 12.07 -3.29 34.31
N THR A 128 12.91 -2.36 33.93
CA THR A 128 13.44 -1.37 34.89
C THR A 128 12.42 -0.26 34.98
N ASP A 129 11.63 -0.31 36.01
CA ASP A 129 10.75 0.80 36.40
C ASP A 129 11.59 1.97 36.92
#